data_ac8de70344f7535db3fa0cfe9284a198
#
_entry.id   ac8de70344f7535db3fa0cfe9284a198
#
_cell.length_a   1.000
_cell.length_b   1.000
_cell.length_c   1.000
_cell.angle_alpha   90.00
_cell.angle_beta   90.00
_cell.angle_gamma   90.00
#
_symmetry.space_group_name_H-M   'P 1'
#
loop_
_entity.id
_entity.type
_entity.pdbx_description
1 polymer ?
#
loop_
_entity_poly.entity_id
_entity_poly.type
_entity_poly.pdbx_seq_one_letter_code
_entity_poly.pdbx_strand_id
1 'polypeptide(L)'
;NVCFGYEEGREVLHNISTKFEEGKSYAIVGGSGSGKSTLLNLLMASDSGYKGSILLDGIELKDIAPEALYDVMSAIQQNVFVFNASIKDNVSMFREFPKSELDNAIDKAHLRELVTERGEEYLCGENGNGLSGGEKQRISIARSLLRKSSVLLVDEATAALDAKTAHEVSDNILDISGITRIVVTHTLDASQMRRYDEILVLKNGQIT
;
A
#
# COMPACT_ATOMS: atom_id res chain seq x y z
N ASN A 1 3.96 -2.31 22.24
CA ASN A 1 3.14 -1.38 23.05
C ASN A 1 3.23 0.03 22.45
N VAL A 2 2.62 0.24 21.25
CA VAL A 2 2.67 1.52 20.55
C VAL A 2 1.44 2.33 20.89
N CYS A 3 1.64 3.59 21.31
CA CYS A 3 0.60 4.60 21.44
C CYS A 3 0.93 5.80 20.55
N PHE A 4 -0.10 6.38 19.93
CA PHE A 4 0.09 7.53 19.04
C PHE A 4 -1.15 8.44 18.99
N GLY A 5 -0.93 9.72 18.87
CA GLY A 5 -1.94 10.74 18.62
C GLY A 5 -1.34 11.92 17.86
N TYR A 6 -2.12 12.52 16.95
CA TYR A 6 -1.70 13.69 16.17
C TYR A 6 -1.67 14.99 17.00
N GLU A 7 -2.43 15.02 18.09
CA GLU A 7 -2.52 16.15 19.01
C GLU A 7 -2.20 15.69 20.43
N GLU A 8 -1.58 16.55 21.22
CA GLU A 8 -1.29 16.25 22.61
C GLU A 8 -2.57 15.97 23.40
N GLY A 9 -2.60 14.87 24.13
CA GLY A 9 -3.78 14.45 24.91
C GLY A 9 -4.87 13.73 24.14
N ARG A 10 -4.75 13.56 22.81
CA ARG A 10 -5.72 12.84 21.98
C ARG A 10 -5.05 11.66 21.27
N GLU A 11 -4.94 10.55 21.98
CA GLU A 11 -4.41 9.32 21.37
C GLU A 11 -5.42 8.71 20.38
N VAL A 12 -4.92 8.20 19.25
CA VAL A 12 -5.65 7.48 18.19
C VAL A 12 -5.35 5.99 18.25
N LEU A 13 -4.11 5.64 18.62
CA LEU A 13 -3.69 4.25 18.81
C LEU A 13 -3.31 4.05 20.28
N HIS A 14 -3.83 2.98 20.87
CA HIS A 14 -3.70 2.69 22.29
C HIS A 14 -3.07 1.31 22.48
N ASN A 15 -1.80 1.28 22.92
CA ASN A 15 -1.09 0.07 23.32
C ASN A 15 -1.12 -1.05 22.25
N ILE A 16 -0.89 -0.69 21.00
CA ILE A 16 -0.84 -1.65 19.87
C ILE A 16 0.38 -2.55 20.06
N SER A 17 0.15 -3.85 20.11
CA SER A 17 1.19 -4.88 20.16
C SER A 17 0.85 -5.99 19.19
N THR A 18 1.63 -6.11 18.12
CA THR A 18 1.48 -7.15 17.10
C THR A 18 2.83 -7.44 16.46
N LYS A 19 2.93 -8.54 15.74
CA LYS A 19 4.10 -8.96 14.98
C LYS A 19 3.67 -9.35 13.59
N PHE A 20 4.36 -8.83 12.58
CA PHE A 20 4.24 -9.25 11.19
C PHE A 20 5.44 -10.12 10.84
N GLU A 21 5.20 -11.36 10.43
CA GLU A 21 6.26 -12.30 10.07
C GLU A 21 6.55 -12.21 8.56
N GLU A 22 7.82 -12.40 8.22
CA GLU A 22 8.27 -12.37 6.83
C GLU A 22 7.47 -13.33 5.93
N GLY A 23 7.11 -12.85 4.75
CA GLY A 23 6.41 -13.64 3.72
C GLY A 23 4.92 -13.87 3.99
N LYS A 24 4.38 -13.44 5.15
CA LYS A 24 2.96 -13.60 5.48
C LYS A 24 2.10 -12.42 5.01
N SER A 25 0.81 -12.67 4.92
CA SER A 25 -0.23 -11.72 4.53
C SER A 25 -1.19 -11.42 5.68
N TYR A 26 -1.37 -10.13 5.94
CA TYR A 26 -2.18 -9.61 7.04
C TYR A 26 -3.28 -8.69 6.52
N ALA A 27 -4.52 -8.92 6.96
CA ALA A 27 -5.59 -7.95 6.77
C ALA A 27 -5.82 -7.15 8.05
N ILE A 28 -5.88 -5.83 7.96
CA ILE A 28 -6.30 -4.95 9.04
C ILE A 28 -7.70 -4.45 8.71
N VAL A 29 -8.69 -4.86 9.52
CA VAL A 29 -10.09 -4.50 9.35
C VAL A 29 -10.58 -3.71 10.55
N GLY A 30 -11.62 -2.90 10.35
CA GLY A 30 -12.22 -2.08 11.41
C GLY A 30 -13.06 -0.95 10.85
N GLY A 31 -13.87 -0.35 11.69
CA GLY A 31 -14.72 0.78 11.31
C GLY A 31 -13.92 2.02 10.86
N SER A 32 -14.60 2.97 10.22
CA SER A 32 -13.98 4.27 9.91
C SER A 32 -13.54 4.96 11.22
N GLY A 33 -12.35 5.57 11.20
CA GLY A 33 -11.78 6.24 12.38
C GLY A 33 -11.21 5.30 13.45
N SER A 34 -11.11 3.98 13.20
CA SER A 34 -10.53 3.05 14.18
C SER A 34 -9.01 3.13 14.32
N GLY A 35 -8.30 3.88 13.44
CA GLY A 35 -6.85 4.06 13.49
C GLY A 35 -6.07 3.26 12.44
N LYS A 36 -6.71 2.58 11.48
CA LYS A 36 -6.04 1.71 10.47
C LYS A 36 -5.00 2.45 9.64
N SER A 37 -5.39 3.54 8.99
CA SER A 37 -4.46 4.35 8.18
C SER A 37 -3.39 5.00 9.05
N THR A 38 -3.71 5.37 10.29
CA THR A 38 -2.72 5.84 11.27
C THR A 38 -1.67 4.78 11.57
N LEU A 39 -2.09 3.52 11.79
CA LEU A 39 -1.15 2.41 12.00
C LEU A 39 -0.26 2.18 10.78
N LEU A 40 -0.84 2.18 9.56
CA LEU A 40 -0.04 2.08 8.33
C LEU A 40 0.95 3.24 8.17
N ASN A 41 0.55 4.47 8.48
CA ASN A 41 1.41 5.64 8.40
C ASN A 41 2.63 5.51 9.35
N LEU A 42 2.43 4.97 10.55
CA LEU A 42 3.54 4.68 11.45
C LEU A 42 4.46 3.60 10.88
N LEU A 43 3.91 2.53 10.30
CA LEU A 43 4.70 1.47 9.66
C LEU A 43 5.49 1.99 8.44
N MET A 44 4.96 2.99 7.72
CA MET A 44 5.66 3.68 6.63
C MET A 44 6.71 4.69 7.12
N ALA A 45 6.90 4.83 8.43
CA ALA A 45 7.73 5.87 9.05
C ALA A 45 7.35 7.31 8.63
N SER A 46 6.09 7.54 8.25
CA SER A 46 5.59 8.87 7.88
C SER A 46 5.45 9.78 9.11
N ASP A 47 5.42 9.21 10.30
CA ASP A 47 5.41 9.89 11.58
C ASP A 47 6.27 9.14 12.60
N SER A 48 7.05 9.86 13.37
CA SER A 48 7.96 9.32 14.39
C SER A 48 7.52 9.66 15.83
N GLY A 49 6.40 10.39 16.00
CA GLY A 49 5.92 10.88 17.29
C GLY A 49 5.28 9.84 18.21
N TYR A 50 5.32 8.54 17.88
CA TYR A 50 4.74 7.48 18.69
C TYR A 50 5.55 7.20 19.97
N LYS A 51 4.84 6.74 21.02
CA LYS A 51 5.42 6.13 22.22
C LYS A 51 5.50 4.61 22.01
N GLY A 52 6.46 3.96 22.66
CA GLY A 52 6.74 2.54 22.48
C GLY A 52 7.77 2.28 21.39
N SER A 53 7.73 1.14 20.74
CA SER A 53 8.75 0.69 19.79
C SER A 53 8.12 0.00 18.58
N ILE A 54 8.59 0.33 17.38
CA ILE A 54 8.28 -0.35 16.11
C ILE A 54 9.60 -0.82 15.54
N LEU A 55 9.75 -2.13 15.38
CA LEU A 55 10.99 -2.73 14.92
C LEU A 55 10.81 -3.35 13.53
N LEU A 56 11.78 -3.11 12.65
CA LEU A 56 11.97 -3.83 11.39
C LEU A 56 13.25 -4.67 11.55
N ASP A 57 13.09 -5.99 11.57
CA ASP A 57 14.19 -6.95 11.80
C ASP A 57 15.06 -6.63 13.02
N GLY A 58 14.41 -6.20 14.10
CA GLY A 58 15.07 -5.86 15.37
C GLY A 58 15.68 -4.47 15.44
N ILE A 59 15.63 -3.67 14.39
CA ILE A 59 16.09 -2.28 14.34
C ILE A 59 14.89 -1.36 14.55
N GLU A 60 15.01 -0.37 15.44
CA GLU A 60 13.95 0.60 15.67
C GLU A 60 13.71 1.42 14.42
N LEU A 61 12.44 1.51 13.99
CA LEU A 61 12.04 2.12 12.72
C LEU A 61 12.51 3.59 12.59
N LYS A 62 12.54 4.32 13.72
CA LYS A 62 13.02 5.72 13.78
C LYS A 62 14.51 5.86 13.48
N ASP A 63 15.29 4.80 13.67
CA ASP A 63 16.74 4.80 13.51
C ASP A 63 17.17 4.35 12.10
N ILE A 64 16.21 3.91 11.26
CA ILE A 64 16.48 3.49 9.90
C ILE A 64 16.42 4.69 8.96
N ALA A 65 17.44 4.86 8.12
CA ALA A 65 17.46 5.91 7.12
C ALA A 65 16.28 5.75 6.13
N PRO A 66 15.58 6.85 5.75
CA PRO A 66 14.44 6.80 4.83
C PRO A 66 14.72 6.07 3.53
N GLU A 67 15.92 6.25 2.96
CA GLU A 67 16.34 5.60 1.72
C GLU A 67 16.37 4.08 1.86
N ALA A 68 16.87 3.57 3.00
CA ALA A 68 16.91 2.14 3.29
C ALA A 68 15.50 1.56 3.47
N LEU A 69 14.57 2.32 4.09
CA LEU A 69 13.16 1.93 4.19
C LEU A 69 12.51 1.85 2.81
N TYR A 70 12.79 2.82 1.93
CA TYR A 70 12.25 2.81 0.56
C TYR A 70 12.74 1.61 -0.26
N ASP A 71 13.89 1.04 0.03
CA ASP A 71 14.39 -0.15 -0.69
C ASP A 71 13.69 -1.44 -0.25
N VAL A 72 13.26 -1.53 1.01
CA VAL A 72 12.63 -2.74 1.57
C VAL A 72 11.11 -2.65 1.65
N MET A 73 10.54 -1.45 1.64
CA MET A 73 9.09 -1.22 1.76
C MET A 73 8.53 -0.49 0.56
N SER A 74 7.34 -0.87 0.14
CA SER A 74 6.50 -0.09 -0.79
C SER A 74 5.11 0.10 -0.21
N ALA A 75 4.43 1.16 -0.64
CA ALA A 75 3.09 1.47 -0.18
C ALA A 75 2.16 1.81 -1.35
N ILE A 76 0.95 1.25 -1.30
CA ILE A 76 -0.18 1.66 -2.12
C ILE A 76 -1.11 2.46 -1.22
N GLN A 77 -1.19 3.76 -1.45
CA GLN A 77 -1.99 4.68 -0.65
C GLN A 77 -3.34 4.96 -1.29
N GLN A 78 -4.33 5.30 -0.47
CA GLN A 78 -5.66 5.71 -0.93
C GLN A 78 -5.59 6.97 -1.83
N ASN A 79 -4.78 7.95 -1.44
CA ASN A 79 -4.54 9.17 -2.22
C ASN A 79 -3.29 9.02 -3.07
N VAL A 80 -3.47 8.85 -4.38
CA VAL A 80 -2.37 8.61 -5.31
C VAL A 80 -1.86 9.91 -5.89
N PHE A 81 -0.59 10.20 -5.66
CA PHE A 81 0.13 11.25 -6.37
C PHE A 81 0.60 10.76 -7.74
N VAL A 82 0.33 11.57 -8.78
CA VAL A 82 0.74 11.30 -10.16
C VAL A 82 1.56 12.48 -10.67
N PHE A 83 2.76 12.20 -11.17
CA PHE A 83 3.64 13.21 -11.76
C PHE A 83 3.09 13.71 -13.10
N ASN A 84 3.37 14.96 -13.42
CA ASN A 84 3.16 15.50 -14.78
C ASN A 84 4.19 14.91 -15.76
N ALA A 85 4.05 13.62 -16.03
CA ALA A 85 4.96 12.82 -16.83
C ALA A 85 4.18 11.72 -17.55
N SER A 86 4.87 10.86 -18.30
CA SER A 86 4.24 9.76 -19.02
C SER A 86 3.68 8.69 -18.07
N ILE A 87 2.79 7.82 -18.56
CA ILE A 87 2.33 6.63 -17.81
C ILE A 87 3.55 5.79 -17.43
N LYS A 88 4.45 5.54 -18.38
CA LYS A 88 5.69 4.79 -18.17
C LYS A 88 6.53 5.37 -17.05
N ASP A 89 6.82 6.68 -17.08
CA ASP A 89 7.61 7.35 -16.05
C ASP A 89 6.92 7.32 -14.69
N ASN A 90 5.60 7.46 -14.68
CA ASN A 90 4.83 7.33 -13.45
C ASN A 90 4.89 5.93 -12.86
N VAL A 91 4.86 4.88 -13.66
CA VAL A 91 4.97 3.49 -13.20
C VAL A 91 6.40 3.17 -12.77
N SER A 92 7.40 3.57 -13.56
CA SER A 92 8.81 3.28 -13.31
C SER A 92 9.46 4.19 -12.27
N MET A 93 8.79 5.28 -11.88
CA MET A 93 9.35 6.33 -11.02
C MET A 93 10.67 6.87 -11.57
N PHE A 94 10.73 7.10 -12.90
CA PHE A 94 11.89 7.60 -13.65
C PHE A 94 13.13 6.68 -13.58
N ARG A 95 12.94 5.41 -13.21
CA ARG A 95 14.02 4.40 -13.22
C ARG A 95 13.92 3.54 -14.48
N GLU A 96 15.04 2.96 -14.89
CA GLU A 96 15.07 2.01 -15.99
C GLU A 96 14.74 0.59 -15.48
N PHE A 97 13.84 -0.08 -16.18
CA PHE A 97 13.49 -1.47 -15.94
C PHE A 97 13.45 -2.24 -17.25
N PRO A 98 13.73 -3.54 -17.25
CA PRO A 98 13.48 -4.39 -18.41
C PRO A 98 12.03 -4.27 -18.85
N LYS A 99 11.80 -4.17 -20.16
CA LYS A 99 10.44 -4.00 -20.72
C LYS A 99 9.48 -5.09 -20.23
N SER A 100 9.95 -6.32 -20.13
CA SER A 100 9.14 -7.45 -19.63
C SER A 100 8.66 -7.27 -18.19
N GLU A 101 9.44 -6.60 -17.33
CA GLU A 101 9.04 -6.32 -15.94
C GLU A 101 8.01 -5.20 -15.89
N LEU A 102 8.22 -4.14 -16.67
CA LEU A 102 7.26 -3.05 -16.80
C LEU A 102 5.92 -3.56 -17.33
N ASP A 103 5.95 -4.35 -18.41
CA ASP A 103 4.75 -4.95 -19.00
C ASP A 103 4.00 -5.84 -17.99
N ASN A 104 4.72 -6.68 -17.24
CA ASN A 104 4.11 -7.52 -16.22
C ASN A 104 3.44 -6.71 -15.10
N ALA A 105 4.07 -5.60 -14.66
CA ALA A 105 3.49 -4.72 -13.65
C ALA A 105 2.23 -4.01 -14.18
N ILE A 106 2.25 -3.54 -15.44
CA ILE A 106 1.10 -2.93 -16.14
C ILE A 106 -0.05 -3.93 -16.23
N ASP A 107 0.22 -5.19 -16.62
CA ASP A 107 -0.80 -6.23 -16.75
C ASP A 107 -1.43 -6.58 -15.40
N LYS A 108 -0.61 -6.83 -14.39
CA LYS A 108 -1.09 -7.17 -13.03
C LYS A 108 -1.87 -6.04 -12.36
N ALA A 109 -1.57 -4.79 -12.71
CA ALA A 109 -2.30 -3.62 -12.22
C ALA A 109 -3.55 -3.29 -13.07
N HIS A 110 -3.88 -4.09 -14.09
CA HIS A 110 -4.98 -3.82 -15.03
C HIS A 110 -4.89 -2.46 -15.74
N LEU A 111 -3.65 -2.03 -16.06
CA LEU A 111 -3.39 -0.79 -16.81
C LEU A 111 -3.28 -1.03 -18.33
N ARG A 112 -3.28 -2.28 -18.80
CA ARG A 112 -3.01 -2.62 -20.21
C ARG A 112 -3.98 -1.93 -21.20
N GLU A 113 -5.25 -1.85 -20.83
CA GLU A 113 -6.27 -1.18 -21.68
C GLU A 113 -5.93 0.30 -21.86
N LEU A 114 -5.63 1.03 -20.78
CA LEU A 114 -5.23 2.43 -20.80
C LEU A 114 -3.97 2.64 -21.66
N VAL A 115 -2.96 1.78 -21.47
CA VAL A 115 -1.69 1.85 -22.22
C VAL A 115 -1.93 1.53 -23.71
N THR A 116 -2.84 0.62 -24.04
CA THR A 116 -3.17 0.30 -25.43
C THR A 116 -3.92 1.45 -26.10
N GLU A 117 -4.84 2.10 -25.39
CA GLU A 117 -5.65 3.22 -25.89
C GLU A 117 -4.82 4.50 -26.07
N ARG A 118 -3.97 4.86 -25.08
CA ARG A 118 -3.31 6.18 -25.04
C ARG A 118 -1.80 6.12 -25.28
N GLY A 119 -1.18 4.95 -25.20
CA GLY A 119 0.27 4.76 -25.30
C GLY A 119 0.99 4.91 -23.97
N GLU A 120 2.17 4.28 -23.87
CA GLU A 120 3.03 4.37 -22.66
C GLU A 120 3.53 5.80 -22.39
N GLU A 121 3.73 6.59 -23.45
CA GLU A 121 4.24 7.97 -23.40
C GLU A 121 3.13 9.03 -23.21
N TYR A 122 1.88 8.61 -22.99
CA TYR A 122 0.78 9.53 -22.69
C TYR A 122 1.06 10.33 -21.43
N LEU A 123 1.00 11.67 -21.53
CA LEU A 123 1.23 12.58 -20.41
C LEU A 123 0.01 12.63 -19.49
N CYS A 124 0.21 12.25 -18.24
CA CYS A 124 -0.84 12.16 -17.24
C CYS A 124 -1.40 13.52 -16.79
N GLY A 125 -0.68 14.59 -17.07
CA GLY A 125 -1.02 15.95 -16.65
C GLY A 125 -0.70 16.24 -15.19
N GLU A 126 -0.89 17.49 -14.78
CA GLU A 126 -0.60 17.94 -13.43
C GLU A 126 -1.46 17.18 -12.41
N ASN A 127 -0.81 16.51 -11.46
CA ASN A 127 -1.45 15.61 -10.48
C ASN A 127 -2.39 14.57 -11.12
N GLY A 128 -2.09 14.16 -12.36
CA GLY A 128 -2.87 13.17 -13.09
C GLY A 128 -4.27 13.64 -13.47
N ASN A 129 -4.47 14.93 -13.78
CA ASN A 129 -5.78 15.48 -14.16
C ASN A 129 -6.33 14.88 -15.48
N GLY A 130 -5.48 14.25 -16.29
CA GLY A 130 -5.87 13.50 -17.48
C GLY A 130 -6.35 12.06 -17.19
N LEU A 131 -6.39 11.65 -15.92
CA LEU A 131 -6.71 10.28 -15.48
C LEU A 131 -7.90 10.24 -14.55
N SER A 132 -8.70 9.19 -14.63
CA SER A 132 -9.73 8.85 -13.64
C SER A 132 -9.09 8.42 -12.31
N GLY A 133 -9.88 8.43 -11.22
CA GLY A 133 -9.42 7.94 -9.92
C GLY A 133 -8.93 6.49 -9.96
N GLY A 134 -9.63 5.62 -10.69
CA GLY A 134 -9.25 4.22 -10.86
C GLY A 134 -7.95 4.05 -11.65
N GLU A 135 -7.70 4.87 -12.69
CA GLU A 135 -6.44 4.82 -13.45
C GLU A 135 -5.25 5.26 -12.59
N LYS A 136 -5.41 6.32 -11.77
CA LYS A 136 -4.39 6.74 -10.80
C LYS A 136 -4.07 5.62 -9.80
N GLN A 137 -5.10 4.98 -9.26
CA GLN A 137 -4.95 3.87 -8.33
C GLN A 137 -4.14 2.72 -8.96
N ARG A 138 -4.51 2.31 -10.20
CA ARG A 138 -3.79 1.26 -10.92
C ARG A 138 -2.33 1.63 -11.22
N ILE A 139 -2.02 2.90 -11.49
CA ILE A 139 -0.62 3.37 -11.60
C ILE A 139 0.14 3.16 -10.28
N SER A 140 -0.46 3.49 -9.14
CA SER A 140 0.17 3.27 -7.82
C SER A 140 0.42 1.79 -7.55
N ILE A 141 -0.51 0.93 -7.95
CA ILE A 141 -0.36 -0.52 -7.84
C ILE A 141 0.80 -1.01 -8.72
N ALA A 142 0.85 -0.58 -10.00
CA ALA A 142 1.94 -0.92 -10.92
C ALA A 142 3.32 -0.50 -10.38
N ARG A 143 3.42 0.70 -9.79
CA ARG A 143 4.65 1.17 -9.11
C ARG A 143 5.12 0.19 -8.05
N SER A 144 4.21 -0.23 -7.18
CA SER A 144 4.53 -1.11 -6.06
C SER A 144 4.91 -2.51 -6.53
N LEU A 145 4.22 -3.04 -7.55
CA LEU A 145 4.53 -4.32 -8.16
C LEU A 145 5.91 -4.34 -8.85
N LEU A 146 6.27 -3.22 -9.50
CA LEU A 146 7.54 -3.09 -10.22
C LEU A 146 8.74 -3.01 -9.27
N ARG A 147 8.55 -2.43 -8.07
CA ARG A 147 9.63 -2.25 -7.08
C ARG A 147 10.11 -3.54 -6.44
N LYS A 148 9.29 -4.59 -6.37
CA LYS A 148 9.63 -5.90 -5.77
C LYS A 148 10.18 -5.77 -4.33
N SER A 149 9.60 -4.86 -3.53
CA SER A 149 9.99 -4.68 -2.12
C SER A 149 9.64 -5.89 -1.28
N SER A 150 10.35 -6.11 -0.16
CA SER A 150 10.11 -7.23 0.76
C SER A 150 8.83 -7.05 1.59
N VAL A 151 8.40 -5.79 1.80
CA VAL A 151 7.17 -5.44 2.52
C VAL A 151 6.28 -4.56 1.66
N LEU A 152 5.03 -4.94 1.51
CA LEU A 152 4.00 -4.18 0.82
C LEU A 152 2.92 -3.75 1.81
N LEU A 153 2.79 -2.44 1.97
CA LEU A 153 1.73 -1.81 2.76
C LEU A 153 0.62 -1.32 1.82
N VAL A 154 -0.63 -1.62 2.13
CA VAL A 154 -1.77 -1.30 1.25
C VAL A 154 -2.85 -0.60 2.06
N ASP A 155 -3.14 0.65 1.74
CA ASP A 155 -4.22 1.44 2.36
C ASP A 155 -5.37 1.60 1.36
N GLU A 156 -6.39 0.75 1.50
CA GLU A 156 -7.63 0.80 0.71
C GLU A 156 -7.39 0.94 -0.82
N ALA A 157 -6.43 0.17 -1.35
CA ALA A 157 -5.96 0.27 -2.74
C ALA A 157 -7.06 0.15 -3.82
N THR A 158 -8.22 -0.35 -3.48
CA THR A 158 -9.29 -0.65 -4.43
C THR A 158 -10.52 0.24 -4.27
N ALA A 159 -10.48 1.25 -3.37
CA ALA A 159 -11.64 2.08 -3.06
C ALA A 159 -12.19 2.89 -4.26
N ALA A 160 -11.35 3.22 -5.24
CA ALA A 160 -11.72 3.97 -6.44
C ALA A 160 -11.99 3.09 -7.67
N LEU A 161 -12.00 1.75 -7.50
CA LEU A 161 -12.19 0.79 -8.58
C LEU A 161 -13.63 0.24 -8.57
N ASP A 162 -14.11 -0.19 -9.75
CA ASP A 162 -15.33 -1.01 -9.81
C ASP A 162 -15.12 -2.37 -9.14
N ALA A 163 -16.20 -3.03 -8.72
CA ALA A 163 -16.15 -4.24 -7.90
C ALA A 163 -15.37 -5.40 -8.56
N LYS A 164 -15.46 -5.56 -9.89
CA LYS A 164 -14.75 -6.62 -10.62
C LYS A 164 -13.24 -6.34 -10.62
N THR A 165 -12.85 -5.16 -11.06
CA THR A 165 -11.44 -4.74 -11.07
C THR A 165 -10.84 -4.72 -9.66
N ALA A 166 -11.61 -4.29 -8.64
CA ALA A 166 -11.20 -4.32 -7.25
C ALA A 166 -10.86 -5.74 -6.78
N HIS A 167 -11.69 -6.72 -7.14
CA HIS A 167 -11.47 -8.13 -6.80
C HIS A 167 -10.21 -8.67 -7.48
N GLU A 168 -10.08 -8.48 -8.79
CA GLU A 168 -8.94 -8.96 -9.59
C GLU A 168 -7.61 -8.33 -9.13
N VAL A 169 -7.60 -7.03 -8.84
CA VAL A 169 -6.42 -6.34 -8.31
C VAL A 169 -6.04 -6.84 -6.93
N SER A 170 -7.03 -7.06 -6.05
CA SER A 170 -6.80 -7.62 -4.71
C SER A 170 -6.19 -9.02 -4.81
N ASP A 171 -6.69 -9.86 -5.73
CA ASP A 171 -6.15 -11.19 -5.99
C ASP A 171 -4.71 -11.10 -6.50
N ASN A 172 -4.41 -10.22 -7.45
CA ASN A 172 -3.05 -10.01 -7.94
C ASN A 172 -2.08 -9.58 -6.83
N ILE A 173 -2.52 -8.73 -5.89
CA ILE A 173 -1.72 -8.34 -4.73
C ILE A 173 -1.49 -9.55 -3.80
N LEU A 174 -2.51 -10.36 -3.57
CA LEU A 174 -2.42 -11.56 -2.72
C LEU A 174 -1.61 -12.70 -3.37
N ASP A 175 -1.51 -12.73 -4.70
CA ASP A 175 -0.71 -13.71 -5.44
C ASP A 175 0.79 -13.39 -5.48
N ILE A 176 1.23 -12.22 -5.02
CA ILE A 176 2.65 -11.90 -4.93
C ILE A 176 3.26 -12.78 -3.85
N SER A 177 4.11 -13.73 -4.23
CA SER A 177 4.79 -14.62 -3.29
C SER A 177 6.08 -14.00 -2.74
N GLY A 178 6.52 -14.44 -1.57
CA GLY A 178 7.83 -14.12 -0.99
C GLY A 178 7.94 -12.72 -0.39
N ILE A 179 6.83 -11.99 -0.23
CA ILE A 179 6.81 -10.68 0.42
C ILE A 179 5.81 -10.65 1.59
N THR A 180 6.08 -9.81 2.57
CA THR A 180 5.14 -9.52 3.66
C THR A 180 4.11 -8.50 3.17
N ARG A 181 2.82 -8.77 3.34
CA ARG A 181 1.73 -7.88 2.91
C ARG A 181 0.89 -7.48 4.12
N ILE A 182 0.70 -6.19 4.30
CA ILE A 182 -0.15 -5.63 5.34
C ILE A 182 -1.20 -4.76 4.64
N VAL A 183 -2.44 -5.25 4.61
CA VAL A 183 -3.52 -4.67 3.79
C VAL A 183 -4.62 -4.14 4.70
N VAL A 184 -4.84 -2.84 4.68
CA VAL A 184 -6.05 -2.23 5.23
C VAL A 184 -7.17 -2.36 4.21
N THR A 185 -8.28 -2.96 4.60
CA THR A 185 -9.44 -3.17 3.74
C THR A 185 -10.75 -3.02 4.48
N HIS A 186 -11.76 -2.54 3.79
CA HIS A 186 -13.16 -2.57 4.22
C HIS A 186 -13.94 -3.73 3.59
N THR A 187 -13.37 -4.41 2.61
CA THR A 187 -14.00 -5.55 1.96
C THR A 187 -13.90 -6.76 2.86
N LEU A 188 -15.06 -7.30 3.24
CA LEU A 188 -15.18 -8.50 4.07
C LEU A 188 -15.62 -9.71 3.23
N ASP A 189 -15.17 -9.80 1.97
CA ASP A 189 -15.43 -10.96 1.13
C ASP A 189 -14.76 -12.19 1.75
N ALA A 190 -15.56 -13.20 2.08
CA ALA A 190 -15.09 -14.41 2.77
C ALA A 190 -14.07 -15.21 1.94
N SER A 191 -14.11 -15.11 0.60
CA SER A 191 -13.15 -15.79 -0.27
C SER A 191 -11.76 -15.15 -0.19
N GLN A 192 -11.70 -13.83 -0.19
CA GLN A 192 -10.45 -13.09 -0.04
C GLN A 192 -9.92 -13.13 1.39
N MET A 193 -10.79 -13.04 2.39
CA MET A 193 -10.37 -13.09 3.81
C MET A 193 -9.64 -14.40 4.15
N ARG A 194 -10.03 -15.52 3.55
CA ARG A 194 -9.36 -16.83 3.75
C ARG A 194 -7.94 -16.90 3.17
N ARG A 195 -7.54 -15.94 2.35
CA ARG A 195 -6.21 -15.88 1.73
C ARG A 195 -5.18 -15.14 2.58
N TYR A 196 -5.63 -14.45 3.63
CA TYR A 196 -4.74 -13.84 4.62
C TYR A 196 -4.34 -14.87 5.66
N ASP A 197 -3.06 -14.83 6.08
CA ASP A 197 -2.56 -15.67 7.17
C ASP A 197 -3.14 -15.23 8.52
N GLU A 198 -3.38 -13.92 8.68
CA GLU A 198 -3.95 -13.37 9.89
C GLU A 198 -4.83 -12.14 9.59
N ILE A 199 -5.90 -12.00 10.36
CA ILE A 199 -6.81 -10.85 10.28
C ILE A 199 -6.78 -10.13 11.63
N LEU A 200 -6.33 -8.88 11.61
CA LEU A 200 -6.29 -8.00 12.78
C LEU A 200 -7.51 -7.10 12.78
N VAL A 201 -8.31 -7.18 13.83
CA VAL A 201 -9.47 -6.29 14.01
C VAL A 201 -9.05 -5.08 14.83
N LEU A 202 -9.08 -3.89 14.22
CA LEU A 202 -8.77 -2.64 14.91
C LEU A 202 -10.06 -1.93 15.31
N LYS A 203 -10.24 -1.75 16.62
CA LYS A 203 -11.42 -1.08 17.20
C LYS A 203 -10.99 -0.07 18.24
N ASN A 204 -11.43 1.20 18.07
CA ASN A 204 -11.09 2.28 18.99
C ASN A 204 -9.60 2.37 19.31
N GLY A 205 -8.75 2.25 18.29
CA GLY A 205 -7.29 2.34 18.44
C GLY A 205 -6.62 1.13 19.10
N GLN A 206 -7.32 0.01 19.26
CA GLN A 206 -6.79 -1.24 19.84
C GLN A 206 -6.99 -2.43 18.91
N ILE A 207 -6.07 -3.39 18.91
CA ILE A 207 -6.24 -4.69 18.27
C ILE A 207 -7.03 -5.60 19.20
N THR A 208 -8.08 -6.23 18.65
CA THR A 208 -8.98 -7.12 19.41
C THR A 208 -9.11 -8.49 18.74
#